data_7e93632667fc9d2149dc4323c310fc8d
#
_entry.id   7e93632667fc9d2149dc4323c310fc8d
#
_cell.length_a   1.000
_cell.length_b   1.000
_cell.length_c   1.000
_cell.angle_alpha   90.00
_cell.angle_beta   90.00
_cell.angle_gamma   90.00
#
_symmetry.space_group_name_H-M   'P 1'
#
loop_
_entity.id
_entity.type
_entity.pdbx_description
1 polymer ?
#
loop_
_entity_poly.entity_id
_entity_poly.type
_entity_poly.pdbx_seq_one_letter_code
_entity_poly.pdbx_strand_id
1 'polypeptide(L)'
;MRLSGRRLTLLLTTLLAVVICVGVTAAWTVGHRRGEVPAAVADYHAGPVEDQSVRLAATAGAHPRAPEVLTTVQQYFDAINSRDYVAWTRSVASAQSAPQTESQWIKDYSTTTDSNLTVVGISDDPLRVRMMFTSEQDVELAPKSLPVGCINWDVTYLLGDQDGHLVLTGIDPSAQSMTACA
;
A
#
# COMPACT_ATOMS: atom_id res chain seq x y z
N MET A 1 26.15 10.48 -40.27
CA MET A 1 26.84 9.62 -39.33
C MET A 1 25.81 8.68 -38.66
N ARG A 2 25.78 7.41 -39.04
CA ARG A 2 24.87 6.42 -38.42
C ARG A 2 25.60 5.78 -37.23
N LEU A 3 25.14 6.06 -36.02
CA LEU A 3 25.65 5.43 -34.81
C LEU A 3 25.24 3.94 -34.83
N SER A 4 26.24 3.05 -34.77
CA SER A 4 26.06 1.61 -34.75
C SER A 4 25.21 1.20 -33.54
N GLY A 5 24.20 0.32 -33.76
CA GLY A 5 23.24 -0.11 -32.75
C GLY A 5 23.86 -0.62 -31.42
N ARG A 6 25.10 -1.12 -31.45
CA ARG A 6 25.86 -1.55 -30.28
C ARG A 6 26.25 -0.40 -29.33
N ARG A 7 26.46 0.81 -29.86
CA ARG A 7 26.80 1.99 -29.02
C ARG A 7 25.53 2.60 -28.40
N LEU A 8 24.39 2.47 -29.04
CA LEU A 8 23.11 2.90 -28.51
C LEU A 8 22.64 2.03 -27.34
N THR A 9 22.84 0.71 -27.45
CA THR A 9 22.49 -0.24 -26.37
C THR A 9 23.37 -0.06 -25.13
N LEU A 10 24.68 0.21 -25.32
CA LEU A 10 25.59 0.50 -24.21
C LEU A 10 25.25 1.81 -23.48
N LEU A 11 24.83 2.83 -24.22
CA LEU A 11 24.42 4.12 -23.62
C LEU A 11 23.09 4.00 -22.85
N LEU A 12 22.16 3.20 -23.33
CA LEU A 12 20.90 2.93 -22.64
C LEU A 12 21.09 2.10 -21.36
N THR A 13 21.99 1.13 -21.36
CA THR A 13 22.27 0.30 -20.17
C THR A 13 23.03 1.07 -19.09
N THR A 14 23.93 1.99 -19.47
CA THR A 14 24.64 2.85 -18.51
C THR A 14 23.70 3.91 -17.91
N LEU A 15 22.76 4.45 -18.69
CA LEU A 15 21.77 5.42 -18.18
C LEU A 15 20.83 4.75 -17.17
N LEU A 16 20.39 3.51 -17.43
CA LEU A 16 19.53 2.75 -16.53
C LEU A 16 20.25 2.41 -15.21
N ALA A 17 21.55 2.07 -15.27
CA ALA A 17 22.34 1.78 -14.07
C ALA A 17 22.55 3.02 -13.18
N VAL A 18 22.70 4.22 -13.78
CA VAL A 18 22.87 5.47 -13.03
C VAL A 18 21.58 5.89 -12.33
N VAL A 19 20.41 5.67 -12.96
CA VAL A 19 19.10 5.98 -12.34
C VAL A 19 18.84 5.05 -11.14
N ILE A 20 19.24 3.78 -11.21
CA ILE A 20 19.09 2.83 -10.09
C ILE A 20 20.05 3.19 -8.94
N CYS A 21 21.29 3.63 -9.22
CA CYS A 21 22.25 4.01 -8.18
C CYS A 21 21.87 5.32 -7.47
N VAL A 22 21.29 6.30 -8.17
CA VAL A 22 20.85 7.57 -7.56
C VAL A 22 19.60 7.38 -6.69
N GLY A 23 18.72 6.44 -7.05
CA GLY A 23 17.53 6.09 -6.25
C GLY A 23 17.87 5.45 -4.90
N VAL A 24 18.95 4.68 -4.82
CA VAL A 24 19.35 3.95 -3.60
C VAL A 24 20.10 4.85 -2.60
N THR A 25 20.83 5.86 -3.05
CA THR A 25 21.58 6.76 -2.15
C THR A 25 20.72 7.85 -1.52
N ALA A 26 19.59 8.24 -2.14
CA ALA A 26 18.66 9.23 -1.56
C ALA A 26 17.82 8.67 -0.40
N ALA A 27 17.65 7.35 -0.30
CA ALA A 27 16.87 6.70 0.75
C ALA A 27 17.58 6.63 2.11
N TRP A 28 18.90 6.89 2.19
CA TRP A 28 19.68 6.74 3.42
C TRP A 28 19.87 8.03 4.24
N THR A 29 19.49 9.19 3.72
CA THR A 29 19.71 10.49 4.39
C THR A 29 18.46 11.15 4.97
N VAL A 30 17.26 10.61 4.76
CA VAL A 30 16.02 11.05 5.42
C VAL A 30 15.70 10.11 6.59
N GLY A 31 16.70 9.86 7.41
CA GLY A 31 16.54 9.11 8.63
C GLY A 31 16.25 10.02 9.82
N HIS A 32 15.45 9.58 10.74
CA HIS A 32 15.44 9.99 12.15
C HIS A 32 14.90 11.39 12.49
N ARG A 33 13.85 11.85 11.82
CA ARG A 33 12.90 12.66 12.59
C ARG A 33 11.94 11.69 13.26
N ARG A 34 12.16 11.48 14.56
CA ARG A 34 11.10 11.03 15.47
C ARG A 34 10.01 12.09 15.40
N GLY A 35 9.12 11.97 14.39
CA GLY A 35 7.87 12.71 14.38
C GLY A 35 7.09 12.22 15.58
N GLU A 36 6.60 13.13 16.39
CA GLU A 36 5.59 12.82 17.40
C GLU A 36 4.48 12.04 16.69
N VAL A 37 4.28 10.80 17.14
CA VAL A 37 3.20 9.96 16.64
C VAL A 37 1.90 10.66 17.01
N PRO A 38 1.02 11.04 16.04
CA PRO A 38 -0.24 11.68 16.38
C PRO A 38 -1.01 10.82 17.38
N ALA A 39 -1.69 11.44 18.34
CA ALA A 39 -2.46 10.76 19.40
C ALA A 39 -3.46 9.70 18.88
N ALA A 40 -3.86 9.79 17.59
CA ALA A 40 -4.71 8.79 16.92
C ALA A 40 -4.12 7.37 16.88
N VAL A 41 -2.79 7.23 17.05
CA VAL A 41 -2.15 5.89 17.08
C VAL A 41 -2.29 5.23 18.44
N ALA A 42 -2.60 6.01 19.50
CA ALA A 42 -2.82 5.46 20.84
C ALA A 42 -4.08 4.55 20.92
N ASP A 43 -5.02 4.70 19.98
CA ASP A 43 -6.24 3.89 19.94
C ASP A 43 -6.09 2.61 19.06
N TYR A 44 -4.90 2.39 18.45
CA TYR A 44 -4.67 1.16 17.70
C TYR A 44 -4.33 0.03 18.68
N HIS A 45 -5.31 -0.83 18.90
CA HIS A 45 -5.12 -2.12 19.56
C HIS A 45 -5.13 -3.21 18.50
N ALA A 46 -4.04 -3.97 18.40
CA ALA A 46 -4.04 -5.21 17.63
C ALA A 46 -5.14 -6.11 18.22
N GLY A 47 -6.26 -6.23 17.48
CA GLY A 47 -7.36 -7.13 17.83
C GLY A 47 -7.00 -8.58 17.53
N PRO A 48 -7.92 -9.54 17.76
CA PRO A 48 -7.73 -10.91 17.31
C PRO A 48 -7.46 -10.93 15.79
N VAL A 49 -6.54 -11.78 15.36
CA VAL A 49 -6.12 -11.94 13.94
C VAL A 49 -7.30 -12.24 13.00
N GLU A 50 -8.44 -12.67 13.54
CA GLU A 50 -9.65 -13.03 12.77
C GLU A 50 -10.53 -11.83 12.38
N ASP A 51 -10.32 -10.63 12.95
CA ASP A 51 -11.14 -9.46 12.62
C ASP A 51 -10.67 -8.80 11.31
N GLN A 52 -11.42 -9.05 10.24
CA GLN A 52 -11.21 -8.49 8.90
C GLN A 52 -12.08 -7.26 8.61
N SER A 53 -12.83 -6.78 9.60
CA SER A 53 -13.64 -5.58 9.46
C SER A 53 -12.79 -4.31 9.59
N VAL A 54 -12.98 -3.35 8.69
CA VAL A 54 -12.33 -2.05 8.78
C VAL A 54 -12.98 -1.20 9.86
N ARG A 55 -12.17 -0.70 10.78
CA ARG A 55 -12.59 0.23 11.83
C ARG A 55 -12.11 1.65 11.53
N LEU A 56 -12.85 2.63 12.01
CA LEU A 56 -12.44 4.03 11.98
C LEU A 56 -11.99 4.47 13.38
N ALA A 57 -10.78 5.01 13.51
CA ALA A 57 -10.44 5.78 14.70
C ALA A 57 -11.35 7.03 14.83
N ALA A 58 -11.52 7.54 16.03
CA ALA A 58 -12.46 8.65 16.28
C ALA A 58 -12.18 9.87 15.37
N THR A 59 -10.91 10.21 15.17
CA THR A 59 -10.49 11.32 14.29
C THR A 59 -10.82 11.07 12.83
N ALA A 60 -10.63 9.85 12.33
CA ALA A 60 -10.97 9.47 10.96
C ALA A 60 -12.49 9.44 10.77
N GLY A 61 -13.24 8.94 11.77
CA GLY A 61 -14.71 8.88 11.74
C GLY A 61 -15.39 10.24 11.71
N ALA A 62 -14.74 11.29 12.16
CA ALA A 62 -15.25 12.67 12.11
C ALA A 62 -15.11 13.31 10.71
N HIS A 63 -14.38 12.69 9.77
CA HIS A 63 -14.18 13.25 8.43
C HIS A 63 -15.46 13.13 7.58
N PRO A 64 -15.85 14.15 6.79
CA PRO A 64 -17.09 14.10 5.99
C PRO A 64 -17.17 12.92 5.02
N ARG A 65 -16.03 12.50 4.46
CA ARG A 65 -15.93 11.35 3.53
C ARG A 65 -15.67 10.00 4.23
N ALA A 66 -15.70 9.94 5.55
CA ALA A 66 -15.41 8.70 6.29
C ALA A 66 -16.29 7.50 5.88
N PRO A 67 -17.63 7.64 5.67
CA PRO A 67 -18.44 6.50 5.24
C PRO A 67 -18.06 5.95 3.87
N GLU A 68 -17.73 6.83 2.92
CA GLU A 68 -17.32 6.45 1.59
C GLU A 68 -15.92 5.77 1.60
N VAL A 69 -14.97 6.36 2.31
CA VAL A 69 -13.63 5.80 2.53
C VAL A 69 -13.75 4.41 3.16
N LEU A 70 -14.57 4.25 4.22
CA LEU A 70 -14.78 2.95 4.88
C LEU A 70 -15.25 1.89 3.89
N THR A 71 -16.24 2.22 3.06
CA THR A 71 -16.75 1.29 2.04
C THR A 71 -15.67 0.89 1.05
N THR A 72 -14.92 1.87 0.53
CA THR A 72 -13.87 1.62 -0.47
C THR A 72 -12.74 0.74 0.08
N VAL A 73 -12.23 1.06 1.28
CA VAL A 73 -11.12 0.28 1.85
C VAL A 73 -11.58 -1.10 2.31
N GLN A 74 -12.83 -1.26 2.81
CA GLN A 74 -13.37 -2.59 3.11
C GLN A 74 -13.42 -3.46 1.85
N GLN A 75 -13.97 -2.95 0.75
CA GLN A 75 -14.02 -3.67 -0.53
C GLN A 75 -12.63 -4.08 -1.03
N TYR A 76 -11.63 -3.22 -0.87
CA TYR A 76 -10.25 -3.52 -1.25
C TYR A 76 -9.68 -4.70 -0.45
N PHE A 77 -9.81 -4.67 0.88
CA PHE A 77 -9.26 -5.74 1.74
C PHE A 77 -10.08 -7.03 1.64
N ASP A 78 -11.40 -6.95 1.49
CA ASP A 78 -12.25 -8.12 1.24
C ASP A 78 -11.83 -8.84 -0.05
N ALA A 79 -11.53 -8.08 -1.11
CA ALA A 79 -11.07 -8.63 -2.37
C ALA A 79 -9.71 -9.36 -2.23
N ILE A 80 -8.76 -8.81 -1.47
CA ILE A 80 -7.48 -9.47 -1.19
C ILE A 80 -7.71 -10.73 -0.37
N ASN A 81 -8.45 -10.66 0.73
CA ASN A 81 -8.68 -11.78 1.64
C ASN A 81 -9.46 -12.93 0.97
N SER A 82 -10.37 -12.61 0.05
CA SER A 82 -11.14 -13.61 -0.72
C SER A 82 -10.47 -14.07 -2.02
N ARG A 83 -9.35 -13.45 -2.42
CA ARG A 83 -8.66 -13.67 -3.73
C ARG A 83 -9.57 -13.34 -4.91
N ASP A 84 -10.45 -12.35 -4.77
CA ASP A 84 -11.33 -11.90 -5.84
C ASP A 84 -10.66 -10.77 -6.65
N TYR A 85 -9.95 -11.16 -7.72
CA TYR A 85 -9.30 -10.23 -8.63
C TYR A 85 -10.27 -9.23 -9.26
N VAL A 86 -11.50 -9.67 -9.59
CA VAL A 86 -12.50 -8.80 -10.24
C VAL A 86 -13.00 -7.75 -9.25
N ALA A 87 -13.25 -8.10 -7.99
CA ALA A 87 -13.59 -7.14 -6.94
C ALA A 87 -12.42 -6.19 -6.66
N TRP A 88 -11.19 -6.69 -6.63
CA TRP A 88 -9.99 -5.87 -6.47
C TRP A 88 -9.85 -4.83 -7.58
N THR A 89 -10.01 -5.20 -8.86
CA THR A 89 -9.93 -4.24 -9.99
C THR A 89 -10.97 -3.13 -9.93
N ARG A 90 -12.07 -3.32 -9.21
CA ARG A 90 -13.10 -2.29 -8.99
C ARG A 90 -12.75 -1.35 -7.83
N SER A 91 -11.91 -1.77 -6.91
CA SER A 91 -11.50 -0.98 -5.75
C SER A 91 -10.23 -0.15 -5.99
N VAL A 92 -9.53 -0.39 -7.10
CA VAL A 92 -8.31 0.33 -7.47
C VAL A 92 -8.46 1.06 -8.81
N ALA A 93 -7.72 2.14 -9.02
CA ALA A 93 -7.72 2.84 -10.30
C ALA A 93 -7.20 1.93 -11.42
N SER A 94 -7.72 2.13 -12.63
CA SER A 94 -7.35 1.34 -13.83
C SER A 94 -5.83 1.33 -14.07
N ALA A 95 -5.15 2.44 -13.77
CA ALA A 95 -3.69 2.53 -13.87
C ALA A 95 -2.95 1.60 -12.89
N GLN A 96 -3.57 1.23 -11.77
CA GLN A 96 -3.01 0.30 -10.80
C GLN A 96 -3.26 -1.16 -11.20
N SER A 97 -4.43 -1.47 -11.77
CA SER A 97 -4.79 -2.84 -12.17
C SER A 97 -4.22 -3.24 -13.53
N ALA A 98 -4.10 -2.30 -14.50
CA ALA A 98 -3.67 -2.61 -15.86
C ALA A 98 -2.32 -3.36 -16.01
N PRO A 99 -1.27 -3.11 -15.19
CA PRO A 99 -0.02 -3.84 -15.31
C PRO A 99 -0.05 -5.25 -14.72
N GLN A 100 -1.09 -5.63 -13.97
CA GLN A 100 -1.19 -6.94 -13.31
C GLN A 100 -2.18 -7.86 -14.02
N THR A 101 -1.74 -9.08 -14.33
CA THR A 101 -2.66 -10.13 -14.75
C THR A 101 -3.32 -10.80 -13.54
N GLU A 102 -4.53 -11.33 -13.74
CA GLU A 102 -5.24 -12.07 -12.69
C GLU A 102 -4.38 -13.19 -12.08
N SER A 103 -3.73 -14.00 -12.92
CA SER A 103 -2.91 -15.11 -12.46
C SER A 103 -1.71 -14.66 -11.62
N GLN A 104 -1.08 -13.53 -11.97
CA GLN A 104 0.03 -12.99 -11.19
C GLN A 104 -0.48 -12.42 -9.86
N TRP A 105 -1.58 -11.66 -9.90
CA TRP A 105 -2.19 -11.09 -8.69
C TRP A 105 -2.64 -12.16 -7.70
N ILE A 106 -3.35 -13.22 -8.18
CA ILE A 106 -3.74 -14.36 -7.34
C ILE A 106 -2.51 -15.04 -6.73
N LYS A 107 -1.43 -15.22 -7.50
CA LYS A 107 -0.19 -15.79 -6.97
C LYS A 107 0.41 -14.92 -5.88
N ASP A 108 0.47 -13.59 -6.08
CA ASP A 108 1.10 -12.65 -5.14
C ASP A 108 0.34 -12.57 -3.81
N TYR A 109 -1.00 -12.72 -3.83
CA TYR A 109 -1.85 -12.70 -2.64
C TYR A 109 -2.35 -14.08 -2.17
N SER A 110 -1.81 -15.18 -2.74
CA SER A 110 -2.33 -16.55 -2.51
C SER A 110 -2.39 -16.96 -1.04
N THR A 111 -1.48 -16.47 -0.22
CA THR A 111 -1.39 -16.81 1.21
C THR A 111 -1.66 -15.62 2.12
N THR A 112 -1.89 -14.43 1.56
CA THR A 112 -2.09 -13.20 2.33
C THR A 112 -3.44 -13.22 3.04
N THR A 113 -3.46 -12.88 4.31
CA THR A 113 -4.66 -12.57 5.10
C THR A 113 -4.42 -11.28 5.85
N ASP A 114 -5.22 -10.26 5.55
CA ASP A 114 -5.16 -8.96 6.19
C ASP A 114 -6.22 -8.86 7.29
N SER A 115 -5.83 -8.39 8.46
CA SER A 115 -6.67 -8.28 9.65
C SER A 115 -6.34 -7.02 10.46
N ASN A 116 -7.11 -6.77 11.53
CA ASN A 116 -6.92 -5.61 12.42
C ASN A 116 -6.94 -4.27 11.68
N LEU A 117 -7.77 -4.16 10.64
CA LEU A 117 -7.84 -3.04 9.71
C LEU A 117 -8.37 -1.78 10.39
N THR A 118 -7.56 -0.73 10.49
CA THR A 118 -7.96 0.52 11.13
C THR A 118 -7.56 1.73 10.28
N VAL A 119 -8.54 2.55 9.90
CA VAL A 119 -8.31 3.88 9.34
C VAL A 119 -8.00 4.82 10.50
N VAL A 120 -6.77 5.27 10.59
CA VAL A 120 -6.31 6.16 11.68
C VAL A 120 -6.36 7.65 11.33
N GLY A 121 -6.46 7.97 10.03
CA GLY A 121 -6.58 9.35 9.58
C GLY A 121 -7.06 9.47 8.15
N ILE A 122 -7.79 10.53 7.87
CA ILE A 122 -8.22 10.94 6.53
C ILE A 122 -7.86 12.41 6.37
N SER A 123 -7.31 12.79 5.22
CA SER A 123 -7.00 14.19 4.85
C SER A 123 -7.25 14.41 3.37
N ASP A 124 -7.57 15.66 3.01
CA ASP A 124 -7.86 16.09 1.64
C ASP A 124 -6.61 16.63 0.92
N ASP A 125 -6.74 16.91 -0.37
CA ASP A 125 -5.80 17.63 -1.27
C ASP A 125 -4.38 17.01 -1.41
N PRO A 126 -4.20 15.82 -1.95
CA PRO A 126 -5.19 14.85 -2.41
C PRO A 126 -5.78 14.04 -1.25
N LEU A 127 -6.90 13.34 -1.50
CA LEU A 127 -7.50 12.48 -0.48
C LEU A 127 -6.52 11.37 -0.08
N ARG A 128 -6.09 11.39 1.18
CA ARG A 128 -5.18 10.42 1.79
C ARG A 128 -5.85 9.70 2.93
N VAL A 129 -5.64 8.40 3.00
CA VAL A 129 -6.19 7.54 4.04
C VAL A 129 -5.05 6.78 4.68
N ARG A 130 -4.68 7.14 5.91
CA ARG A 130 -3.69 6.39 6.68
C ARG A 130 -4.35 5.21 7.36
N MET A 131 -3.80 4.04 7.13
CA MET A 131 -4.28 2.78 7.69
C MET A 131 -3.20 2.05 8.46
N MET A 132 -3.60 1.38 9.51
CA MET A 132 -2.80 0.38 10.21
C MET A 132 -3.51 -0.96 10.11
N PHE A 133 -2.74 -2.02 9.82
CA PHE A 133 -3.27 -3.37 9.70
C PHE A 133 -2.17 -4.41 9.87
N THR A 134 -2.59 -5.67 10.04
CA THR A 134 -1.69 -6.82 10.12
C THR A 134 -1.89 -7.70 8.89
N SER A 135 -0.80 -8.11 8.24
CA SER A 135 -0.80 -9.11 7.17
C SER A 135 -0.10 -10.38 7.63
N GLU A 136 -0.73 -11.51 7.44
CA GLU A 136 -0.12 -12.83 7.53
C GLU A 136 0.04 -13.42 6.13
N GLN A 137 1.22 -13.94 5.81
CA GLN A 137 1.54 -14.54 4.51
C GLN A 137 2.70 -15.53 4.62
N ASP A 138 2.87 -16.36 3.60
CA ASP A 138 4.10 -17.16 3.48
C ASP A 138 5.32 -16.25 3.33
N VAL A 139 6.40 -16.60 4.04
CA VAL A 139 7.66 -15.82 4.05
C VAL A 139 8.21 -15.62 2.64
N GLU A 140 8.00 -16.59 1.73
CA GLU A 140 8.45 -16.51 0.34
C GLU A 140 7.75 -15.40 -0.46
N LEU A 141 6.54 -15.00 -0.04
CA LEU A 141 5.75 -13.92 -0.65
C LEU A 141 5.88 -12.59 0.12
N ALA A 142 6.57 -12.61 1.26
CA ALA A 142 6.80 -11.42 2.06
C ALA A 142 7.71 -10.40 1.34
N PRO A 143 7.62 -9.11 1.68
CA PRO A 143 8.52 -8.09 1.17
C PRO A 143 9.99 -8.46 1.42
N LYS A 144 10.84 -8.32 0.41
CA LYS A 144 12.28 -8.68 0.52
C LYS A 144 13.01 -7.89 1.60
N SER A 145 12.53 -6.71 1.95
CA SER A 145 13.07 -5.85 3.01
C SER A 145 12.69 -6.31 4.41
N LEU A 146 11.63 -7.14 4.55
CA LEU A 146 11.16 -7.72 5.80
C LEU A 146 10.57 -9.12 5.53
N PRO A 147 11.43 -10.17 5.35
CA PRO A 147 11.00 -11.51 4.97
C PRO A 147 10.47 -12.29 6.19
N VAL A 148 9.29 -11.94 6.66
CA VAL A 148 8.61 -12.57 7.81
C VAL A 148 7.16 -12.91 7.45
N GLY A 149 6.59 -13.90 8.14
CA GLY A 149 5.21 -14.39 7.88
C GLY A 149 4.12 -13.51 8.45
N CYS A 150 4.44 -12.58 9.36
CA CYS A 150 3.48 -11.65 9.96
C CYS A 150 4.06 -10.24 10.02
N ILE A 151 3.34 -9.27 9.45
CA ILE A 151 3.77 -7.87 9.32
C ILE A 151 2.68 -6.92 9.80
N ASN A 152 3.04 -6.00 10.68
CA ASN A 152 2.22 -4.83 10.99
C ASN A 152 2.59 -3.70 10.03
N TRP A 153 1.59 -3.18 9.34
CA TRP A 153 1.69 -2.12 8.36
C TRP A 153 1.16 -0.79 8.89
N ASP A 154 1.80 0.29 8.52
CA ASP A 154 1.31 1.67 8.61
C ASP A 154 1.49 2.29 7.23
N VAL A 155 0.39 2.48 6.51
CA VAL A 155 0.39 2.84 5.08
C VAL A 155 -0.56 4.00 4.86
N THR A 156 -0.14 4.98 4.05
CA THR A 156 -1.04 6.01 3.55
C THR A 156 -1.41 5.72 2.10
N TYR A 157 -2.67 5.34 1.90
CA TYR A 157 -3.26 5.19 0.58
C TYR A 157 -3.68 6.54 0.01
N LEU A 158 -3.51 6.68 -1.30
CA LEU A 158 -4.06 7.80 -2.08
C LEU A 158 -5.37 7.32 -2.71
N LEU A 159 -6.42 8.10 -2.56
CA LEU A 159 -7.73 7.82 -3.13
C LEU A 159 -8.13 8.92 -4.12
N GLY A 160 -8.93 8.54 -5.11
CA GLY A 160 -9.46 9.45 -6.12
C GLY A 160 -10.76 8.93 -6.69
N ASP A 161 -11.51 9.83 -7.34
CA ASP A 161 -12.77 9.48 -7.99
C ASP A 161 -12.48 8.97 -9.41
N GLN A 162 -13.00 7.79 -9.76
CA GLN A 162 -12.99 7.23 -11.09
C GLN A 162 -14.40 6.73 -11.43
N ASP A 163 -14.97 7.23 -12.54
CA ASP A 163 -16.30 6.86 -13.02
C ASP A 163 -17.42 7.00 -11.97
N GLY A 164 -17.30 7.99 -11.08
CA GLY A 164 -18.26 8.28 -10.00
C GLY A 164 -18.11 7.39 -8.76
N HIS A 165 -17.02 6.65 -8.66
CA HIS A 165 -16.70 5.79 -7.52
C HIS A 165 -15.33 6.18 -6.93
N LEU A 166 -15.23 6.13 -5.60
CA LEU A 166 -13.95 6.29 -4.92
C LEU A 166 -13.14 5.02 -5.08
N VAL A 167 -11.87 5.15 -5.51
CA VAL A 167 -10.94 4.05 -5.71
C VAL A 167 -9.56 4.37 -5.15
N LEU A 168 -8.76 3.35 -4.83
CA LEU A 168 -7.37 3.51 -4.48
C LEU A 168 -6.56 3.83 -5.75
N THR A 169 -5.84 4.96 -5.73
CA THR A 169 -5.00 5.40 -6.86
C THR A 169 -3.51 5.13 -6.64
N GLY A 170 -3.12 4.73 -5.43
CA GLY A 170 -1.73 4.40 -5.10
C GLY A 170 -1.46 4.42 -3.60
N ILE A 171 -0.17 4.36 -3.29
CA ILE A 171 0.36 4.48 -1.93
C ILE A 171 1.31 5.68 -1.91
N ASP A 172 1.27 6.47 -0.84
CA ASP A 172 2.27 7.51 -0.61
C ASP A 172 3.60 6.83 -0.17
N PRO A 173 4.63 6.82 -1.03
CA PRO A 173 5.87 6.10 -0.72
C PRO A 173 6.66 6.70 0.44
N SER A 174 6.39 7.97 0.79
CA SER A 174 7.01 8.65 1.93
C SER A 174 6.33 8.37 3.26
N ALA A 175 5.13 7.76 3.23
CA ALA A 175 4.27 7.49 4.39
C ALA A 175 3.89 6.00 4.45
N GLN A 176 4.91 5.14 4.39
CA GLN A 176 4.78 3.69 4.52
C GLN A 176 5.85 3.16 5.48
N SER A 177 5.43 2.36 6.43
CA SER A 177 6.34 1.59 7.30
C SER A 177 5.78 0.20 7.57
N MET A 178 6.67 -0.73 7.93
CA MET A 178 6.33 -2.10 8.28
C MET A 178 7.24 -2.62 9.38
N THR A 179 6.68 -3.42 10.28
CA THR A 179 7.40 -4.09 11.36
C THR A 179 6.92 -5.53 11.49
N ALA A 180 7.80 -6.44 11.91
CA ALA A 180 7.38 -7.80 12.26
C ALA A 180 6.37 -7.77 13.41
N CYS A 181 5.40 -8.69 13.40
CA CYS A 181 4.54 -8.91 14.55
C CYS A 181 5.38 -9.37 15.75
N ALA A 182 4.91 -9.05 16.97
CA ALA A 182 5.56 -9.43 18.23
C ALA A 182 5.24 -10.88 18.62
#